data_a82f173d0d301d7ca177fc2d53ac6064
#
_entry.id   a82f173d0d301d7ca177fc2d53ac6064
#
_cell.length_a   1.000
_cell.length_b   1.000
_cell.length_c   1.000
_cell.angle_alpha   90.00
_cell.angle_beta   90.00
_cell.angle_gamma   90.00
#
_symmetry.space_group_name_H-M   'P 1'
#
loop_
_entity.id
_entity.type
_entity.pdbx_description
1 polymer ?
#
loop_
_entity_poly.entity_id
_entity_poly.type
_entity_poly.pdbx_seq_one_letter_code
_entity_poly.pdbx_strand_id
1 'polypeptide(L)'
;MLEFKNILYPIDLDSEKISSIKTALEFAQLFNCRVHILYVNDIEAGYRHPADHEDAVALKVKEVVAASLLEIADITYAVSKGDTVEEIVKYTQANHIDMIIIGHKHRGRLYASLFDSTDVKLIDNVLLPVLVIPEH
;
A
#
# COMPACT_ATOMS: atom_id res chain seq x y z
N MET A 1 1.84 2.99 -25.47
CA MET A 1 1.72 4.07 -24.49
C MET A 1 1.37 3.51 -23.13
N LEU A 2 2.13 3.88 -22.11
CA LEU A 2 1.84 3.44 -20.74
C LEU A 2 0.65 4.22 -20.20
N GLU A 3 -0.39 3.48 -19.82
CA GLU A 3 -1.54 4.05 -19.12
C GLU A 3 -1.58 3.49 -17.71
N PHE A 4 -1.56 4.36 -16.72
CA PHE A 4 -1.74 3.97 -15.33
C PHE A 4 -3.18 4.27 -14.95
N LYS A 5 -3.99 3.23 -14.76
CA LYS A 5 -5.40 3.36 -14.34
C LYS A 5 -5.61 2.90 -12.91
N ASN A 6 -4.87 1.89 -12.48
CA ASN A 6 -5.02 1.26 -11.19
C ASN A 6 -3.67 1.17 -10.47
N ILE A 7 -3.59 1.81 -9.32
CA ILE A 7 -2.42 1.80 -8.46
C ILE A 7 -2.77 1.02 -7.21
N LEU A 8 -1.88 0.13 -6.77
CA LEU A 8 -2.03 -0.59 -5.52
C LEU A 8 -1.14 0.04 -4.45
N TYR A 9 -1.73 0.30 -3.29
CA TYR A 9 -1.02 0.73 -2.10
C TYR A 9 -1.27 -0.28 -0.98
N PRO A 10 -0.30 -1.18 -0.70
CA PRO A 10 -0.40 -2.05 0.47
C PRO A 10 -0.21 -1.24 1.74
N ILE A 11 -1.16 -1.33 2.67
CA ILE A 11 -1.14 -0.53 3.89
C ILE A 11 -0.71 -1.37 5.09
N ASP A 12 0.10 -0.78 5.97
CA ASP A 12 0.46 -1.35 7.25
C ASP A 12 -0.37 -0.67 8.33
N LEU A 13 -1.35 -1.39 8.87
CA LEU A 13 -2.24 -0.84 9.90
C LEU A 13 -1.57 -0.71 11.27
N ASP A 14 -0.43 -1.37 11.48
CA ASP A 14 0.32 -1.25 12.73
C ASP A 14 1.21 -0.02 12.78
N SER A 15 1.44 0.63 11.67
CA SER A 15 2.26 1.84 11.61
C SER A 15 1.52 3.04 12.16
N GLU A 16 2.14 3.80 13.05
CA GLU A 16 1.57 5.03 13.59
C GLU A 16 1.59 6.17 12.56
N LYS A 17 2.60 6.17 11.70
CA LYS A 17 2.76 7.21 10.67
C LYS A 17 2.77 6.57 9.29
N ILE A 18 1.76 6.87 8.51
CA ILE A 18 1.63 6.40 7.13
C ILE A 18 1.60 7.62 6.22
N SER A 19 2.73 8.36 6.19
CA SER A 19 2.82 9.59 5.41
C SER A 19 2.82 9.31 3.89
N SER A 20 3.31 8.16 3.48
CA SER A 20 3.38 7.78 2.07
C SER A 20 2.02 7.67 1.39
N ILE A 21 0.95 7.39 2.15
CA ILE A 21 -0.39 7.27 1.56
C ILE A 21 -0.87 8.59 0.97
N LYS A 22 -0.56 9.70 1.61
CA LYS A 22 -0.90 11.02 1.08
C LYS A 22 -0.22 11.23 -0.28
N THR A 23 1.06 10.92 -0.35
CA THR A 23 1.83 11.04 -1.60
C THR A 23 1.28 10.11 -2.68
N ALA A 24 0.90 8.89 -2.32
CA ALA A 24 0.29 7.95 -3.26
C ALA A 24 -1.02 8.49 -3.84
N LEU A 25 -1.87 9.07 -2.99
CA LEU A 25 -3.14 9.65 -3.43
C LEU A 25 -2.93 10.89 -4.31
N GLU A 26 -1.99 11.75 -3.95
CA GLU A 26 -1.65 12.91 -4.75
C GLU A 26 -1.08 12.52 -6.12
N PHE A 27 -0.21 11.51 -6.14
CA PHE A 27 0.33 10.94 -7.39
C PHE A 27 -0.80 10.42 -8.28
N ALA A 28 -1.73 9.66 -7.70
CA ALA A 28 -2.86 9.12 -8.43
C ALA A 28 -3.76 10.21 -9.03
N GLN A 29 -3.91 11.31 -8.33
CA GLN A 29 -4.69 12.46 -8.82
C GLN A 29 -4.08 13.05 -10.09
N LEU A 30 -2.76 13.15 -10.15
CA LEU A 30 -2.06 13.69 -11.32
C LEU A 30 -2.32 12.86 -12.58
N PHE A 31 -2.54 11.57 -12.44
CA PHE A 31 -2.72 10.65 -13.57
C PHE A 31 -4.14 10.10 -13.69
N ASN A 32 -5.09 10.62 -12.92
CA ASN A 32 -6.48 10.13 -12.90
C ASN A 32 -6.58 8.63 -12.64
N CYS A 33 -5.82 8.14 -11.68
CA CYS A 33 -5.80 6.73 -11.31
C CYS A 33 -6.70 6.44 -10.14
N ARG A 34 -7.22 5.20 -10.10
CA ARG A 34 -7.83 4.64 -8.89
C ARG A 34 -6.74 4.06 -8.01
N VAL A 35 -6.83 4.32 -6.72
CA VAL A 35 -5.93 3.72 -5.72
C VAL A 35 -6.67 2.59 -5.01
N HIS A 36 -6.10 1.40 -5.07
CA HIS A 36 -6.55 0.26 -4.29
C HIS A 36 -5.71 0.21 -3.02
N ILE A 37 -6.33 0.43 -1.89
CA ILE A 37 -5.65 0.33 -0.59
C ILE A 37 -5.94 -1.05 -0.04
N LEU A 38 -4.92 -1.89 -0.01
CA LEU A 38 -5.02 -3.30 0.39
C LEU A 38 -4.34 -3.53 1.72
N TYR A 39 -5.08 -4.11 2.67
CA TYR A 39 -4.50 -4.67 3.88
C TYR A 39 -4.47 -6.19 3.75
N VAL A 40 -3.29 -6.78 3.97
CA VAL A 40 -3.15 -8.23 4.03
C VAL A 40 -3.04 -8.63 5.49
N ASN A 41 -4.01 -9.40 5.95
CA ASN A 41 -3.99 -9.97 7.29
C ASN A 41 -3.11 -11.23 7.25
N ASP A 42 -1.85 -11.06 7.63
CA ASP A 42 -0.85 -12.13 7.66
C ASP A 42 -0.56 -12.46 9.12
N ILE A 43 -1.22 -13.48 9.65
CA ILE A 43 -1.11 -13.88 11.05
C ILE A 43 0.33 -14.30 11.39
N GLU A 44 1.04 -14.91 10.45
CA GLU A 44 2.42 -15.36 10.66
C GLU A 44 3.40 -14.19 10.73
N ALA A 45 3.07 -13.05 10.12
CA ALA A 45 3.88 -11.86 10.22
C ALA A 45 3.73 -11.14 11.57
N GLY A 46 2.84 -11.59 12.43
CA GLY A 46 2.67 -11.06 13.80
C GLY A 46 1.99 -9.70 13.87
N TYR A 47 1.09 -9.40 12.95
CA TYR A 47 0.33 -8.16 12.99
C TYR A 47 -0.53 -8.08 14.26
N ARG A 48 -0.46 -6.93 14.94
CA ARG A 48 -1.13 -6.70 16.23
C ARG A 48 -2.61 -6.35 16.07
N HIS A 49 -2.98 -5.77 14.94
CA HIS A 49 -4.33 -5.26 14.69
C HIS A 49 -4.87 -5.82 13.38
N PRO A 50 -5.19 -7.14 13.35
CA PRO A 50 -5.75 -7.71 12.13
C PRO A 50 -7.09 -7.08 11.83
N ALA A 51 -7.30 -6.69 10.59
CA ALA A 51 -8.57 -6.19 10.08
C ALA A 51 -9.20 -7.24 9.18
N ASP A 52 -10.48 -7.51 9.42
CA ASP A 52 -11.24 -8.47 8.60
C ASP A 52 -12.17 -7.78 7.60
N HIS A 53 -12.33 -6.46 7.72
CA HIS A 53 -13.24 -5.69 6.89
C HIS A 53 -12.60 -4.44 6.32
N GLU A 54 -13.02 -4.08 5.12
CA GLU A 54 -12.58 -2.89 4.42
C GLU A 54 -12.85 -1.59 5.22
N ASP A 55 -13.90 -1.59 6.04
CA ASP A 55 -14.24 -0.45 6.89
C ASP A 55 -13.14 -0.08 7.88
N ALA A 56 -12.43 -1.08 8.40
CA ALA A 56 -11.30 -0.84 9.32
C ALA A 56 -10.13 -0.16 8.59
N VAL A 57 -9.90 -0.54 7.35
CA VAL A 57 -8.87 0.08 6.50
C VAL A 57 -9.26 1.53 6.20
N ALA A 58 -10.50 1.75 5.79
CA ALA A 58 -11.01 3.09 5.51
C ALA A 58 -10.92 4.02 6.73
N LEU A 59 -11.21 3.49 7.92
CA LEU A 59 -11.11 4.27 9.15
C LEU A 59 -9.67 4.72 9.42
N LYS A 60 -8.70 3.82 9.23
CA LYS A 60 -7.28 4.16 9.39
C LYS A 60 -6.85 5.25 8.41
N VAL A 61 -7.28 5.16 7.17
CA VAL A 61 -6.98 6.16 6.15
C VAL A 61 -7.56 7.52 6.53
N LYS A 62 -8.79 7.56 7.05
CA LYS A 62 -9.42 8.81 7.51
C LYS A 62 -8.67 9.46 8.67
N GLU A 63 -7.99 8.70 9.48
CA GLU A 63 -7.18 9.22 10.59
C GLU A 63 -5.92 9.94 10.11
N VAL A 64 -5.38 9.56 8.96
CA VAL A 64 -4.07 10.03 8.49
C VAL A 64 -4.12 10.90 7.24
N VAL A 65 -5.26 10.95 6.55
CA VAL A 65 -5.42 11.71 5.31
C VAL A 65 -6.51 12.76 5.48
N ALA A 66 -6.25 13.96 4.98
CA ALA A 66 -7.23 15.05 5.05
C ALA A 66 -8.51 14.71 4.27
N ALA A 67 -9.66 15.09 4.84
CA ALA A 67 -10.96 14.84 4.22
C ALA A 67 -11.07 15.44 2.80
N SER A 68 -10.47 16.60 2.57
CA SER A 68 -10.48 17.26 1.27
C SER A 68 -9.83 16.42 0.17
N LEU A 69 -8.76 15.70 0.50
CA LEU A 69 -8.11 14.81 -0.46
C LEU A 69 -8.94 13.55 -0.68
N LEU A 70 -9.54 13.00 0.38
CA LEU A 70 -10.38 11.82 0.27
C LEU A 70 -11.62 12.05 -0.57
N GLU A 71 -12.18 13.25 -0.55
CA GLU A 71 -13.38 13.59 -1.35
C GLU A 71 -13.14 13.54 -2.85
N ILE A 72 -11.93 13.86 -3.29
CA ILE A 72 -11.59 13.89 -4.72
C ILE A 72 -10.88 12.63 -5.19
N ALA A 73 -10.36 11.81 -4.29
CA ALA A 73 -9.63 10.59 -4.63
C ALA A 73 -10.59 9.45 -4.98
N ASP A 74 -10.23 8.69 -6.01
CA ASP A 74 -10.93 7.47 -6.37
C ASP A 74 -10.24 6.29 -5.67
N ILE A 75 -10.86 5.78 -4.61
CA ILE A 75 -10.27 4.78 -3.73
C ILE A 75 -11.14 3.53 -3.64
N THR A 76 -10.50 2.37 -3.73
CA THR A 76 -11.09 1.07 -3.40
C THR A 76 -10.35 0.51 -2.20
N TYR A 77 -11.07 0.09 -1.18
CA TYR A 77 -10.49 -0.56 0.00
C TYR A 77 -10.65 -2.07 -0.11
N ALA A 78 -9.60 -2.81 0.21
CA ALA A 78 -9.61 -4.27 0.12
C ALA A 78 -8.87 -4.91 1.29
N VAL A 79 -9.27 -6.12 1.65
CA VAL A 79 -8.64 -6.93 2.69
C VAL A 79 -8.45 -8.35 2.14
N SER A 80 -7.25 -8.90 2.38
CA SER A 80 -6.93 -10.29 2.06
C SER A 80 -6.35 -10.98 3.29
N LYS A 81 -6.39 -12.30 3.31
CA LYS A 81 -5.74 -13.12 4.35
C LYS A 81 -4.73 -14.05 3.70
N GLY A 82 -3.56 -14.14 4.29
CA GLY A 82 -2.53 -15.05 3.83
C GLY A 82 -1.15 -14.43 3.93
N ASP A 83 -0.22 -14.98 3.17
CA ASP A 83 1.12 -14.44 3.05
C ASP A 83 1.08 -13.07 2.35
N THR A 84 1.73 -12.08 2.95
CA THR A 84 1.66 -10.69 2.47
C THR A 84 2.05 -10.58 0.99
N VAL A 85 3.19 -11.11 0.61
CA VAL A 85 3.70 -10.99 -0.77
C VAL A 85 2.81 -11.77 -1.75
N GLU A 86 2.44 -13.00 -1.40
CA GLU A 86 1.58 -13.82 -2.26
C GLU A 86 0.23 -13.16 -2.51
N GLU A 87 -0.39 -12.60 -1.46
CA GLU A 87 -1.69 -11.97 -1.59
C GLU A 87 -1.63 -10.67 -2.39
N ILE A 88 -0.55 -9.91 -2.25
CA ILE A 88 -0.33 -8.72 -3.07
C ILE A 88 -0.19 -9.11 -4.55
N VAL A 89 0.61 -10.12 -4.85
CA VAL A 89 0.79 -10.58 -6.24
C VAL A 89 -0.55 -11.04 -6.84
N LYS A 90 -1.33 -11.83 -6.08
CA LYS A 90 -2.66 -12.26 -6.52
C LYS A 90 -3.58 -11.07 -6.80
N TYR A 91 -3.56 -10.08 -5.93
CA TYR A 91 -4.40 -8.90 -6.08
C TYR A 91 -4.03 -8.10 -7.34
N THR A 92 -2.75 -7.95 -7.61
CA THR A 92 -2.30 -7.23 -8.82
C THR A 92 -2.81 -7.88 -10.09
N GLN A 93 -2.84 -9.20 -10.14
CA GLN A 93 -3.31 -9.95 -11.31
C GLN A 93 -4.83 -9.90 -11.44
N ALA A 94 -5.55 -10.06 -10.34
CA ALA A 94 -7.01 -10.09 -10.34
C ALA A 94 -7.64 -8.73 -10.63
N ASN A 95 -6.97 -7.63 -10.31
CA ASN A 95 -7.53 -6.28 -10.38
C ASN A 95 -6.85 -5.37 -11.40
N HIS A 96 -6.06 -5.94 -12.29
CA HIS A 96 -5.38 -5.19 -13.38
C HIS A 96 -4.57 -4.01 -12.87
N ILE A 97 -3.79 -4.24 -11.82
CA ILE A 97 -2.94 -3.20 -11.24
C ILE A 97 -1.78 -2.88 -12.20
N ASP A 98 -1.54 -1.59 -12.40
CA ASP A 98 -0.52 -1.09 -13.32
C ASP A 98 0.77 -0.67 -12.62
N MET A 99 0.69 -0.33 -11.35
CA MET A 99 1.82 0.12 -10.54
C MET A 99 1.54 -0.15 -9.07
N ILE A 100 2.60 -0.43 -8.31
CA ILE A 100 2.53 -0.53 -6.85
C ILE A 100 3.29 0.65 -6.25
N ILE A 101 2.70 1.30 -5.25
CA ILE A 101 3.37 2.30 -4.44
C ILE A 101 3.49 1.74 -3.03
N ILE A 102 4.70 1.70 -2.50
CA ILE A 102 4.97 1.24 -1.13
C ILE A 102 5.63 2.33 -0.31
N GLY A 103 5.24 2.43 0.94
CA GLY A 103 5.96 3.23 1.92
C GLY A 103 7.12 2.43 2.49
N HIS A 104 8.27 3.06 2.58
CA HIS A 104 9.45 2.44 3.17
C HIS A 104 9.85 3.18 4.43
N LYS A 105 9.81 2.50 5.55
CA LYS A 105 10.17 3.06 6.84
C LYS A 105 11.66 2.88 7.09
N HIS A 106 12.33 4.00 7.34
CA HIS A 106 13.75 3.98 7.69
C HIS A 106 13.94 3.46 9.11
N ARG A 107 14.62 2.32 9.27
CA ARG A 107 14.78 1.66 10.55
C ARG A 107 16.20 1.83 11.10
N GLY A 108 16.57 3.04 11.47
CA GLY A 108 17.83 3.31 12.13
C GLY A 108 19.06 2.99 11.29
N ARG A 109 20.25 3.17 11.91
CA ARG A 109 21.53 3.07 11.21
C ARG A 109 21.88 1.68 10.69
N LEU A 110 21.47 0.64 11.41
CA LEU A 110 21.79 -0.74 11.03
C LEU A 110 21.06 -1.20 9.76
N TYR A 111 19.99 -0.52 9.42
CA TYR A 111 19.15 -0.88 8.29
C TYR A 111 19.08 0.21 7.22
N ALA A 112 19.92 1.23 7.35
CA ALA A 112 19.85 2.42 6.50
C ALA A 112 20.02 2.15 5.00
N SER A 113 20.72 1.10 4.64
CA SER A 113 20.98 0.74 3.24
C SER A 113 20.10 -0.40 2.75
N LEU A 114 19.17 -0.90 3.58
CA LEU A 114 18.39 -2.09 3.24
C LEU A 114 16.90 -1.80 3.30
N PHE A 115 16.18 -2.28 2.30
CA PHE A 115 14.73 -2.45 2.39
C PHE A 115 14.44 -3.55 3.39
N ASP A 116 13.25 -3.56 3.98
CA ASP A 116 12.88 -4.72 4.76
C ASP A 116 12.65 -5.92 3.82
N SER A 117 12.64 -7.13 4.40
CA SER A 117 12.57 -8.36 3.60
C SER A 117 11.28 -8.48 2.80
N THR A 118 10.18 -7.89 3.30
CA THR A 118 8.90 -7.91 2.60
C THR A 118 8.97 -7.06 1.34
N ASP A 119 9.53 -5.85 1.42
CA ASP A 119 9.68 -4.96 0.27
C ASP A 119 10.53 -5.62 -0.83
N VAL A 120 11.65 -6.24 -0.46
CA VAL A 120 12.53 -6.92 -1.41
C VAL A 120 11.82 -8.08 -2.08
N LYS A 121 11.13 -8.91 -1.30
CA LYS A 121 10.36 -10.03 -1.86
C LYS A 121 9.27 -9.58 -2.80
N LEU A 122 8.58 -8.48 -2.45
CA LEU A 122 7.55 -7.93 -3.30
C LEU A 122 8.13 -7.46 -4.64
N ILE A 123 9.21 -6.68 -4.61
CA ILE A 123 9.86 -6.17 -5.80
C ILE A 123 10.32 -7.32 -6.70
N ASP A 124 10.84 -8.39 -6.11
CA ASP A 124 11.33 -9.55 -6.88
C ASP A 124 10.21 -10.39 -7.50
N ASN A 125 9.00 -10.33 -6.97
CA ASN A 125 7.89 -11.19 -7.40
C ASN A 125 6.83 -10.52 -8.26
N VAL A 126 6.82 -9.20 -8.35
CA VAL A 126 5.88 -8.48 -9.23
C VAL A 126 6.57 -8.07 -10.52
N LEU A 127 5.80 -8.13 -11.62
CA LEU A 127 6.27 -7.68 -12.94
C LEU A 127 5.71 -6.30 -13.27
N LEU A 128 5.64 -5.42 -12.27
CA LEU A 128 5.06 -4.10 -12.36
C LEU A 128 6.06 -3.07 -11.85
N PRO A 129 5.97 -1.82 -12.31
CA PRO A 129 6.69 -0.73 -11.67
C PRO A 129 6.32 -0.63 -10.19
N VAL A 130 7.33 -0.44 -9.35
CA VAL A 130 7.15 -0.24 -7.92
C VAL A 130 7.79 1.10 -7.55
N LEU A 131 6.97 2.01 -7.04
CA LEU A 131 7.44 3.30 -6.54
C LEU A 131 7.58 3.19 -5.02
N VAL A 132 8.77 3.46 -4.53
CA VAL A 132 9.08 3.42 -3.10
C VAL A 132 9.11 4.85 -2.56
N ILE A 133 8.29 5.11 -1.55
CA ILE A 133 8.21 6.43 -0.90
C ILE A 133 8.75 6.30 0.51
N PRO A 134 9.83 7.02 0.86
CA PRO A 134 10.35 6.98 2.23
C PRO A 134 9.34 7.59 3.20
N GLU A 135 9.18 6.97 4.35
CA GLU A 135 8.34 7.45 5.45
C GLU A 135 9.22 7.98 6.58
N HIS A 136 8.85 9.15 7.07
CA HIS A 136 9.60 9.84 8.12
C HIS A 136 8.89 9.79 9.46
#